data_8baf1be7832b0def464c57b957e48f9a
#
_entry.id   8baf1be7832b0def464c57b957e48f9a
#
_cell.length_a   1.000
_cell.length_b   1.000
_cell.length_c   1.000
_cell.angle_alpha   90.00
_cell.angle_beta   90.00
_cell.angle_gamma   90.00
#
_symmetry.space_group_name_H-M   'P 1'
#
loop_
_entity.id
_entity.type
_entity.pdbx_description
1 polymer ?
#
loop_
_entity_poly.entity_id
_entity_poly.type
_entity_poly.pdbx_seq_one_letter_code
_entity_poly.pdbx_strand_id
1 'polypeptide(L)'
;MGSNARSQPQELDHILELGNPKLIITTRDALPTVLSVSADRGMLPSQVCLVDEAATSHVAQLLLSGPLAYAAAISPYLPHGGDNYYLNFAHLLGYGETGWLFFQDEAIAKSTPAAMFSTSGTGGLPKAAILSHHAIVSHHLSIYYDVPYEASRLMSLPMFHLFGALWTHIFPIRYGQPLYILPRFDIAQYVAAVYQYQITEAYMVPAMIHAFNRCAFPVADYLQSLRYVGVAGAPIDGASMQQFQELLHVDANASQLWGMTEVGVVFQNRYGQPGNSGSIGRLVPGYEIRLVGQDGNLVLDDNKPGELFVRGNGLLTGYKGRDDAKDAQGWFRTGDVAYVNNGLYYIVGRTKELIKVRGYVILLSL
;
A
#
# COMPACT_ATOMS: atom_id res chain seq x y z
N MET A 1 -1.22 -0.48 12.98
CA MET A 1 -2.08 -1.13 11.98
C MET A 1 -3.11 -0.13 11.50
N GLY A 2 -3.29 0.02 10.19
CA GLY A 2 -4.29 0.92 9.62
C GLY A 2 -5.63 0.20 9.38
N SER A 3 -6.73 0.95 9.40
CA SER A 3 -8.08 0.45 9.14
C SER A 3 -8.84 1.41 8.24
N ASN A 4 -9.85 0.89 7.53
CA ASN A 4 -10.80 1.73 6.82
C ASN A 4 -11.61 2.56 7.82
N ALA A 5 -11.65 3.88 7.64
CA ALA A 5 -12.45 4.79 8.49
C ALA A 5 -13.96 4.48 8.45
N ARG A 6 -14.42 3.69 7.48
CA ARG A 6 -15.80 3.24 7.31
C ARG A 6 -16.02 1.77 7.71
N SER A 7 -15.03 1.15 8.38
CA SER A 7 -15.18 -0.22 8.88
C SER A 7 -16.40 -0.33 9.77
N GLN A 8 -17.15 -1.42 9.60
CA GLN A 8 -18.25 -1.76 10.51
C GLN A 8 -17.71 -2.08 11.90
N PRO A 9 -18.50 -1.92 12.98
CA PRO A 9 -18.03 -2.18 14.34
C PRO A 9 -17.37 -3.55 14.52
N GLN A 10 -17.90 -4.59 13.91
CA GLN A 10 -17.35 -5.96 13.98
C GLN A 10 -15.98 -6.09 13.28
N GLU A 11 -15.79 -5.40 12.16
CA GLU A 11 -14.50 -5.36 11.46
C GLU A 11 -13.47 -4.60 12.30
N LEU A 12 -13.88 -3.48 12.88
CA LEU A 12 -13.02 -2.68 13.75
C LEU A 12 -12.64 -3.48 14.99
N ASP A 13 -13.59 -4.18 15.61
CA ASP A 13 -13.35 -5.03 16.77
C ASP A 13 -12.29 -6.10 16.46
N HIS A 14 -12.43 -6.80 15.34
CA HIS A 14 -11.43 -7.78 14.90
C HIS A 14 -10.05 -7.15 14.67
N ILE A 15 -9.98 -5.95 14.08
CA ILE A 15 -8.72 -5.23 13.86
C ILE A 15 -8.06 -4.82 15.18
N LEU A 16 -8.86 -4.38 16.16
CA LEU A 16 -8.36 -4.03 17.49
C LEU A 16 -7.86 -5.28 18.23
N GLU A 17 -8.53 -6.41 18.06
CA GLU A 17 -8.08 -7.70 18.59
C GLU A 17 -6.70 -8.10 18.02
N LEU A 18 -6.58 -8.09 16.71
CA LEU A 18 -5.32 -8.43 16.03
C LEU A 18 -4.19 -7.46 16.38
N GLY A 19 -4.49 -6.17 16.37
CA GLY A 19 -3.51 -5.10 16.55
C GLY A 19 -3.08 -4.90 18.00
N ASN A 20 -3.99 -5.13 18.95
CA ASN A 20 -3.84 -4.81 20.36
C ASN A 20 -3.17 -3.43 20.57
N PRO A 21 -3.77 -2.34 20.04
CA PRO A 21 -3.13 -1.03 20.03
C PRO A 21 -3.11 -0.43 21.43
N LYS A 22 -2.06 0.34 21.73
CA LYS A 22 -1.99 1.18 22.93
C LYS A 22 -2.63 2.55 22.72
N LEU A 23 -2.72 2.99 21.46
CA LEU A 23 -3.31 4.25 21.05
C LEU A 23 -4.03 4.05 19.71
N ILE A 24 -5.23 4.60 19.60
CA ILE A 24 -5.98 4.66 18.36
C ILE A 24 -6.01 6.10 17.87
N ILE A 25 -5.59 6.34 16.63
CA ILE A 25 -5.70 7.64 15.99
C ILE A 25 -6.87 7.57 15.01
N THR A 26 -7.82 8.51 15.13
CA THR A 26 -9.07 8.49 14.37
C THR A 26 -9.51 9.87 13.91
N THR A 27 -10.45 9.93 12.97
CA THR A 27 -11.11 11.16 12.51
C THR A 27 -12.43 11.38 13.24
N ARG A 28 -12.97 12.61 13.17
CA ARG A 28 -14.23 12.99 13.81
C ARG A 28 -15.41 12.08 13.41
N ASP A 29 -15.48 11.72 12.13
CA ASP A 29 -16.59 10.91 11.59
C ASP A 29 -16.56 9.47 12.13
N ALA A 30 -15.39 8.90 12.36
CA ALA A 30 -15.22 7.54 12.88
C ALA A 30 -15.21 7.47 14.42
N LEU A 31 -15.05 8.62 15.10
CA LEU A 31 -14.86 8.70 16.55
C LEU A 31 -15.97 7.98 17.36
N PRO A 32 -17.28 8.13 17.07
CA PRO A 32 -18.33 7.45 17.84
C PRO A 32 -18.17 5.92 17.80
N THR A 33 -17.93 5.35 16.62
CA THR A 33 -17.72 3.91 16.45
C THR A 33 -16.44 3.46 17.17
N VAL A 34 -15.36 4.21 17.05
CA VAL A 34 -14.09 3.90 17.71
C VAL A 34 -14.24 3.89 19.22
N LEU A 35 -14.87 4.92 19.82
CA LEU A 35 -15.09 4.98 21.26
C LEU A 35 -15.93 3.81 21.78
N SER A 36 -17.02 3.45 21.08
CA SER A 36 -17.86 2.33 21.46
C SER A 36 -17.07 1.01 21.45
N VAL A 37 -16.44 0.68 20.32
CA VAL A 37 -15.71 -0.60 20.17
C VAL A 37 -14.48 -0.68 21.08
N SER A 38 -13.76 0.43 21.27
CA SER A 38 -12.59 0.45 22.17
C SER A 38 -13.00 0.29 23.64
N ALA A 39 -14.14 0.86 24.07
CA ALA A 39 -14.66 0.70 25.43
C ALA A 39 -15.04 -0.76 25.71
N ASP A 40 -15.67 -1.45 24.75
CA ASP A 40 -16.01 -2.88 24.88
C ASP A 40 -14.76 -3.76 25.09
N ARG A 41 -13.60 -3.27 24.68
CA ARG A 41 -12.28 -3.92 24.87
C ARG A 41 -11.54 -3.40 26.10
N GLY A 42 -12.17 -2.58 26.94
CA GLY A 42 -11.58 -2.03 28.16
C GLY A 42 -10.53 -0.94 27.92
N MET A 43 -10.47 -0.36 26.72
CA MET A 43 -9.60 0.78 26.45
C MET A 43 -10.18 2.06 27.04
N LEU A 44 -9.33 2.90 27.58
CA LEU A 44 -9.72 4.21 28.11
C LEU A 44 -9.91 5.23 26.98
N PRO A 45 -10.80 6.22 27.12
CA PRO A 45 -10.94 7.32 26.16
C PRO A 45 -9.61 8.07 25.90
N SER A 46 -8.75 8.17 26.90
CA SER A 46 -7.41 8.75 26.76
C SER A 46 -6.45 7.99 25.85
N GLN A 47 -6.82 6.76 25.44
CA GLN A 47 -6.10 5.96 24.44
C GLN A 47 -6.65 6.18 23.03
N VAL A 48 -7.59 7.11 22.86
CA VAL A 48 -8.12 7.51 21.55
C VAL A 48 -7.67 8.94 21.24
N CYS A 49 -7.05 9.13 20.09
CA CYS A 49 -6.55 10.41 19.62
C CYS A 49 -7.35 10.85 18.38
N LEU A 50 -8.00 11.99 18.47
CA LEU A 50 -8.72 12.61 17.36
C LEU A 50 -7.78 13.44 16.50
N VAL A 51 -7.76 13.19 15.20
CA VAL A 51 -7.19 14.13 14.22
C VAL A 51 -8.27 15.16 13.89
N ASP A 52 -8.11 16.37 14.42
CA ASP A 52 -8.91 17.52 14.06
C ASP A 52 -8.11 18.34 13.05
N GLU A 53 -8.57 18.38 11.79
CA GLU A 53 -7.84 19.04 10.71
C GLU A 53 -7.66 20.53 10.95
N ALA A 54 -8.67 21.22 11.50
CA ALA A 54 -8.59 22.64 11.78
C ALA A 54 -7.57 22.93 12.88
N ALA A 55 -7.62 22.17 13.97
CA ALA A 55 -6.66 22.30 15.09
C ALA A 55 -5.24 21.94 14.63
N THR A 56 -5.10 20.86 13.87
CA THR A 56 -3.79 20.41 13.35
C THR A 56 -3.17 21.41 12.39
N SER A 57 -3.97 21.97 11.47
CA SER A 57 -3.51 23.00 10.53
C SER A 57 -3.11 24.29 11.25
N HIS A 58 -3.88 24.70 12.25
CA HIS A 58 -3.57 25.87 13.07
C HIS A 58 -2.25 25.69 13.81
N VAL A 59 -2.06 24.56 14.48
CA VAL A 59 -0.82 24.23 15.19
C VAL A 59 0.36 24.15 14.22
N ALA A 60 0.20 23.54 13.04
CA ALA A 60 1.25 23.47 12.04
C ALA A 60 1.69 24.87 11.55
N GLN A 61 0.75 25.79 11.32
CA GLN A 61 1.07 27.18 10.97
C GLN A 61 1.86 27.89 12.09
N LEU A 62 1.53 27.61 13.34
CA LEU A 62 2.18 28.23 14.48
C LEU A 62 3.58 27.67 14.75
N LEU A 63 3.83 26.41 14.45
CA LEU A 63 5.18 25.83 14.44
C LEU A 63 6.12 26.59 13.50
N LEU A 64 5.60 27.07 12.36
CA LEU A 64 6.36 27.92 11.43
C LEU A 64 6.61 29.33 11.96
N SER A 65 5.83 29.78 12.96
CA SER A 65 5.90 31.12 13.52
C SER A 65 6.82 31.22 14.75
N GLY A 66 7.37 30.12 15.23
CA GLY A 66 8.35 30.03 16.30
C GLY A 66 7.81 29.44 17.63
N PRO A 67 8.73 29.03 18.53
CA PRO A 67 8.38 28.24 19.72
C PRO A 67 7.40 28.89 20.69
N LEU A 68 7.46 30.22 20.87
CA LEU A 68 6.59 30.96 21.81
C LEU A 68 5.15 31.06 21.32
N ALA A 69 4.97 31.29 20.01
CA ALA A 69 3.65 31.30 19.37
C ALA A 69 2.99 29.92 19.45
N TYR A 70 3.77 28.88 19.26
CA TYR A 70 3.35 27.50 19.39
C TYR A 70 2.86 27.15 20.82
N ALA A 71 3.64 27.46 21.86
CA ALA A 71 3.28 27.16 23.26
C ALA A 71 1.95 27.82 23.69
N ALA A 72 1.68 29.05 23.24
CA ALA A 72 0.43 29.74 23.53
C ALA A 72 -0.77 29.12 22.81
N ALA A 73 -0.57 28.60 21.58
CA ALA A 73 -1.64 28.11 20.75
C ALA A 73 -2.07 26.69 21.07
N ILE A 74 -1.20 25.82 21.59
CA ILE A 74 -1.58 24.48 22.03
C ILE A 74 -2.32 24.46 23.35
N SER A 75 -2.19 25.53 24.16
CA SER A 75 -2.83 25.63 25.49
C SER A 75 -4.34 25.31 25.47
N PRO A 76 -5.16 25.78 24.49
CA PRO A 76 -6.57 25.44 24.40
C PRO A 76 -6.85 23.94 24.10
N TYR A 77 -5.87 23.25 23.55
CA TYR A 77 -5.97 21.83 23.19
C TYR A 77 -5.40 20.90 24.24
N LEU A 78 -4.83 21.44 25.33
CA LEU A 78 -4.33 20.63 26.42
C LEU A 78 -5.50 19.96 27.18
N PRO A 79 -5.27 18.75 27.71
CA PRO A 79 -6.29 18.01 28.42
C PRO A 79 -6.86 18.79 29.63
N HIS A 80 -8.16 19.04 29.62
CA HIS A 80 -8.86 19.46 30.83
C HIS A 80 -9.49 18.18 31.40
N GLY A 81 -9.03 17.77 32.58
CA GLY A 81 -9.39 16.49 33.20
C GLY A 81 -10.90 16.27 33.35
N GLY A 82 -11.33 15.08 32.96
CA GLY A 82 -12.67 14.52 33.09
C GLY A 82 -12.71 13.10 32.55
N ASP A 83 -13.59 12.25 33.06
CA ASP A 83 -13.64 10.80 32.75
C ASP A 83 -13.96 10.45 31.28
N ASN A 84 -14.36 11.43 30.45
CA ASN A 84 -14.73 11.24 29.03
C ASN A 84 -13.73 11.91 28.06
N TYR A 85 -12.50 12.05 28.46
CA TYR A 85 -11.52 12.77 27.70
C TYR A 85 -10.79 11.88 26.69
N TYR A 86 -10.78 12.26 25.41
CA TYR A 86 -9.92 11.70 24.36
C TYR A 86 -8.86 12.72 23.91
N LEU A 87 -7.69 12.22 23.47
CA LEU A 87 -6.59 13.07 23.00
C LEU A 87 -6.96 13.75 21.67
N ASN A 88 -6.42 14.95 21.45
CA ASN A 88 -6.39 15.57 20.13
C ASN A 88 -4.95 15.48 19.57
N PHE A 89 -4.81 15.27 18.26
CA PHE A 89 -3.49 15.15 17.62
C PHE A 89 -2.61 16.40 17.83
N ALA A 90 -3.23 17.58 17.92
CA ALA A 90 -2.53 18.81 18.28
C ALA A 90 -1.80 18.74 19.64
N HIS A 91 -2.34 17.96 20.59
CA HIS A 91 -1.68 17.71 21.87
C HIS A 91 -0.37 16.94 21.71
N LEU A 92 -0.34 15.96 20.79
CA LEU A 92 0.87 15.18 20.54
C LEU A 92 2.01 16.04 20.00
N LEU A 93 1.68 17.05 19.19
CA LEU A 93 2.65 18.02 18.70
C LEU A 93 3.26 18.86 19.84
N GLY A 94 2.52 19.03 20.94
CA GLY A 94 2.95 19.79 22.11
C GLY A 94 4.05 19.14 22.95
N TYR A 95 4.28 17.83 22.79
CA TYR A 95 5.35 17.14 23.52
C TYR A 95 6.76 17.45 22.98
N GLY A 96 6.87 18.12 21.84
CA GLY A 96 8.16 18.47 21.23
C GLY A 96 8.86 17.26 20.60
N GLU A 97 10.12 17.48 20.25
CA GLU A 97 10.96 16.43 19.69
C GLU A 97 11.56 15.56 20.81
N THR A 98 11.51 14.25 20.62
CA THR A 98 12.19 13.28 21.47
C THR A 98 13.22 12.51 20.65
N GLY A 99 14.14 11.82 21.34
CA GLY A 99 15.14 11.00 20.64
C GLY A 99 14.52 9.88 19.81
N TRP A 100 15.15 9.57 18.71
CA TRP A 100 14.75 8.50 17.80
C TRP A 100 15.44 7.19 18.18
N LEU A 101 14.75 6.08 17.99
CA LEU A 101 15.39 4.77 18.02
C LEU A 101 16.04 4.48 16.67
N PHE A 102 17.35 4.33 16.64
CA PHE A 102 18.09 3.89 15.47
C PHE A 102 18.42 2.41 15.58
N PHE A 103 18.05 1.64 14.56
CA PHE A 103 18.45 0.23 14.46
C PHE A 103 19.78 0.15 13.72
N GLN A 104 20.87 0.02 14.47
CA GLN A 104 22.21 -0.19 13.91
C GLN A 104 22.49 -1.69 13.70
N ASP A 105 21.78 -2.55 14.40
CA ASP A 105 21.89 -4.02 14.30
C ASP A 105 20.82 -4.55 13.35
N GLU A 106 21.25 -5.23 12.30
CA GLU A 106 20.38 -5.81 11.28
C GLU A 106 19.45 -6.89 11.84
N ALA A 107 19.93 -7.69 12.81
CA ALA A 107 19.13 -8.74 13.44
C ALA A 107 17.97 -8.11 14.24
N ILE A 108 18.23 -7.03 14.95
CA ILE A 108 17.20 -6.25 15.65
C ILE A 108 16.21 -5.63 14.64
N ALA A 109 16.70 -5.02 13.56
CA ALA A 109 15.83 -4.46 12.54
C ALA A 109 14.95 -5.52 11.84
N LYS A 110 15.45 -6.73 11.65
CA LYS A 110 14.71 -7.89 11.09
C LYS A 110 13.66 -8.44 12.04
N SER A 111 13.90 -8.41 13.34
CA SER A 111 12.99 -8.97 14.36
C SER A 111 11.98 -7.96 14.89
N THR A 112 12.27 -6.65 14.79
CA THR A 112 11.40 -5.60 15.34
C THR A 112 10.28 -5.26 14.34
N PRO A 113 8.98 -5.43 14.72
CA PRO A 113 7.86 -5.03 13.90
C PRO A 113 7.84 -3.51 13.67
N ALA A 114 7.70 -3.09 12.42
CA ALA A 114 7.50 -1.69 12.04
C ALA A 114 6.03 -1.40 11.70
N ALA A 115 5.36 -2.35 11.04
CA ALA A 115 3.97 -2.20 10.65
C ALA A 115 3.24 -3.55 10.61
N MET A 116 1.92 -3.47 10.76
CA MET A 116 1.01 -4.58 10.50
C MET A 116 -0.04 -4.13 9.48
N PHE A 117 -0.27 -4.97 8.47
CA PHE A 117 -1.27 -4.73 7.43
C PHE A 117 -2.29 -5.87 7.40
N SER A 118 -3.56 -5.52 7.25
CA SER A 118 -4.59 -6.52 7.00
C SER A 118 -4.42 -7.14 5.63
N THR A 119 -4.53 -8.47 5.57
CA THR A 119 -4.58 -9.20 4.31
C THR A 119 -5.97 -9.76 4.10
N SER A 120 -6.47 -9.70 2.87
CA SER A 120 -7.70 -10.39 2.50
C SER A 120 -7.40 -11.90 2.44
N GLY A 121 -7.65 -12.61 3.53
CA GLY A 121 -7.51 -14.07 3.57
C GLY A 121 -8.45 -14.72 2.53
N THR A 122 -7.93 -15.69 1.78
CA THR A 122 -8.70 -16.47 0.78
C THR A 122 -9.72 -17.41 1.42
N GLY A 123 -10.61 -16.92 2.27
CA GLY A 123 -11.70 -17.71 2.86
C GLY A 123 -11.82 -17.62 4.39
N GLY A 124 -11.51 -16.48 4.99
CA GLY A 124 -11.67 -16.25 6.43
C GLY A 124 -11.56 -14.78 6.81
N LEU A 125 -11.61 -14.49 8.10
CA LEU A 125 -11.34 -13.15 8.63
C LEU A 125 -9.95 -12.67 8.21
N PRO A 126 -9.78 -11.35 7.98
CA PRO A 126 -8.49 -10.76 7.64
C PRO A 126 -7.40 -11.16 8.64
N LYS A 127 -6.21 -11.47 8.12
CA LYS A 127 -5.01 -11.73 8.94
C LYS A 127 -4.18 -10.46 9.03
N ALA A 128 -3.39 -10.31 10.08
CA ALA A 128 -2.42 -9.23 10.20
C ALA A 128 -1.02 -9.73 9.79
N ALA A 129 -0.54 -9.29 8.64
CA ALA A 129 0.85 -9.52 8.21
C ALA A 129 1.76 -8.53 8.94
N ILE A 130 2.82 -9.02 9.55
CA ILE A 130 3.81 -8.23 10.30
C ILE A 130 5.00 -7.96 9.38
N LEU A 131 5.29 -6.68 9.16
CA LEU A 131 6.48 -6.23 8.44
C LEU A 131 7.47 -5.63 9.44
N SER A 132 8.73 -6.09 9.38
CA SER A 132 9.82 -5.54 10.18
C SER A 132 10.34 -4.22 9.60
N HIS A 133 11.14 -3.48 10.37
CA HIS A 133 11.85 -2.30 9.87
C HIS A 133 12.74 -2.64 8.68
N HIS A 134 13.46 -3.77 8.75
CA HIS A 134 14.27 -4.25 7.63
C HIS A 134 13.45 -4.53 6.37
N ALA A 135 12.27 -5.17 6.49
CA ALA A 135 11.40 -5.48 5.36
C ALA A 135 10.90 -4.20 4.66
N ILE A 136 10.45 -3.19 5.42
CA ILE A 136 9.98 -1.91 4.87
C ILE A 136 11.11 -1.17 4.13
N VAL A 137 12.32 -1.14 4.70
CA VAL A 137 13.48 -0.54 4.03
C VAL A 137 13.83 -1.32 2.76
N SER A 138 13.76 -2.65 2.80
CA SER A 138 14.03 -3.50 1.65
C SER A 138 13.03 -3.30 0.52
N HIS A 139 11.72 -3.18 0.81
CA HIS A 139 10.72 -2.80 -0.21
C HIS A 139 11.12 -1.53 -0.92
N HIS A 140 11.45 -0.51 -0.14
CA HIS A 140 11.82 0.78 -0.67
C HIS A 140 13.05 0.71 -1.59
N LEU A 141 14.11 0.01 -1.15
CA LEU A 141 15.34 -0.15 -1.94
C LEU A 141 15.11 -0.95 -3.23
N SER A 142 14.21 -1.93 -3.20
CA SER A 142 13.91 -2.80 -4.34
C SER A 142 13.20 -2.09 -5.49
N ILE A 143 12.26 -1.18 -5.15
CA ILE A 143 11.40 -0.53 -6.14
C ILE A 143 11.87 0.85 -6.57
N TYR A 144 12.82 1.44 -5.82
CA TYR A 144 13.37 2.75 -6.20
C TYR A 144 14.35 2.64 -7.38
N TYR A 145 14.26 3.62 -8.26
CA TYR A 145 15.21 3.85 -9.36
C TYR A 145 15.15 5.30 -9.79
N ASP A 146 16.23 5.78 -10.44
CA ASP A 146 16.27 7.13 -10.97
C ASP A 146 15.38 7.27 -12.20
N VAL A 147 14.70 8.41 -12.28
CA VAL A 147 13.86 8.80 -13.40
C VAL A 147 14.32 10.16 -13.95
N PRO A 148 14.18 10.42 -15.27
CA PRO A 148 14.67 11.65 -15.89
C PRO A 148 13.72 12.85 -15.72
N TYR A 149 12.90 12.84 -14.68
CA TYR A 149 11.93 13.91 -14.36
C TYR A 149 11.80 14.07 -12.84
N GLU A 150 11.33 15.22 -12.41
CA GLU A 150 10.97 15.43 -11.01
C GLU A 150 9.68 14.67 -10.67
N ALA A 151 9.79 13.73 -9.75
CA ALA A 151 8.67 12.89 -9.36
C ALA A 151 7.73 13.63 -8.40
N SER A 152 6.47 13.79 -8.80
CA SER A 152 5.36 14.22 -7.97
C SER A 152 4.22 13.21 -8.07
N ARG A 153 3.58 12.88 -6.94
CA ARG A 153 2.60 11.79 -6.89
C ARG A 153 1.22 12.26 -6.52
N LEU A 154 0.20 11.66 -7.18
CA LEU A 154 -1.18 11.75 -6.76
C LEU A 154 -1.65 10.40 -6.22
N MET A 155 -2.17 10.40 -5.00
CA MET A 155 -2.68 9.22 -4.33
C MET A 155 -4.16 9.35 -4.00
N SER A 156 -4.95 8.38 -4.43
CA SER A 156 -6.37 8.22 -4.08
C SER A 156 -6.69 6.81 -3.56
N LEU A 157 -5.67 5.98 -3.41
CA LEU A 157 -5.79 4.62 -2.89
C LEU A 157 -5.78 4.62 -1.35
N PRO A 158 -6.42 3.61 -0.72
CA PRO A 158 -6.41 3.46 0.73
C PRO A 158 -5.00 3.34 1.30
N MET A 159 -4.60 4.27 2.15
CA MET A 159 -3.27 4.32 2.76
C MET A 159 -3.07 3.25 3.84
N PHE A 160 -4.14 2.59 4.29
CA PHE A 160 -4.06 1.46 5.22
C PHE A 160 -3.74 0.11 4.54
N HIS A 161 -3.77 0.05 3.20
CA HIS A 161 -3.23 -1.07 2.43
C HIS A 161 -1.76 -0.84 2.11
N LEU A 162 -0.96 -1.93 2.11
CA LEU A 162 0.47 -1.83 1.83
C LEU A 162 0.77 -1.10 0.52
N PHE A 163 0.01 -1.36 -0.55
CA PHE A 163 0.21 -0.69 -1.84
C PHE A 163 0.07 0.83 -1.73
N GLY A 164 -0.97 1.34 -1.05
CA GLY A 164 -1.11 2.77 -0.76
C GLY A 164 -0.02 3.30 0.17
N ALA A 165 0.29 2.55 1.24
CA ALA A 165 1.27 2.95 2.25
C ALA A 165 2.68 3.13 1.68
N LEU A 166 3.14 2.26 0.77
CA LEU A 166 4.46 2.38 0.13
C LEU A 166 4.65 3.72 -0.55
N TRP A 167 3.64 4.19 -1.28
CA TRP A 167 3.70 5.39 -2.10
C TRP A 167 3.30 6.67 -1.36
N THR A 168 2.86 6.57 -0.11
CA THR A 168 2.47 7.73 0.72
C THR A 168 3.36 7.91 1.94
N HIS A 169 3.67 6.83 2.68
CA HIS A 169 4.34 6.91 3.97
C HIS A 169 5.86 6.79 3.88
N ILE A 170 6.38 6.17 2.81
CA ILE A 170 7.80 5.81 2.74
C ILE A 170 8.52 6.59 1.65
N PHE A 171 8.13 6.40 0.39
CA PHE A 171 8.83 6.97 -0.76
C PHE A 171 8.92 8.50 -0.75
N PRO A 172 7.80 9.25 -0.67
CA PRO A 172 7.86 10.70 -0.76
C PRO A 172 8.68 11.32 0.38
N ILE A 173 8.53 10.76 1.59
CA ILE A 173 9.24 11.27 2.78
C ILE A 173 10.75 11.11 2.62
N ARG A 174 11.21 9.94 2.18
CA ARG A 174 12.65 9.68 2.04
C ARG A 174 13.32 10.57 1.00
N TYR A 175 12.63 10.88 -0.09
CA TYR A 175 13.21 11.65 -1.21
C TYR A 175 12.75 13.10 -1.27
N GLY A 176 11.94 13.56 -0.31
CA GLY A 176 11.39 14.91 -0.32
C GLY A 176 10.50 15.19 -1.53
N GLN A 177 9.82 14.16 -2.06
CA GLN A 177 9.00 14.28 -3.26
C GLN A 177 7.59 14.78 -2.91
N PRO A 178 7.02 15.71 -3.71
CA PRO A 178 5.66 16.18 -3.53
C PRO A 178 4.65 15.04 -3.61
N LEU A 179 3.75 14.99 -2.64
CA LEU A 179 2.63 14.05 -2.59
C LEU A 179 1.33 14.81 -2.44
N TYR A 180 0.39 14.56 -3.35
CA TYR A 180 -0.97 15.07 -3.33
C TYR A 180 -1.92 13.93 -2.99
N ILE A 181 -2.88 14.17 -2.11
CA ILE A 181 -3.79 13.13 -1.63
C ILE A 181 -5.23 13.54 -1.91
N LEU A 182 -5.97 12.66 -2.58
CA LEU A 182 -7.41 12.73 -2.67
C LEU A 182 -8.01 11.72 -1.68
N PRO A 183 -9.00 12.11 -0.87
CA PRO A 183 -9.62 11.22 0.11
C PRO A 183 -10.28 9.98 -0.51
N ARG A 184 -10.66 10.07 -1.77
CA ARG A 184 -11.23 8.98 -2.58
C ARG A 184 -11.00 9.26 -4.07
N PHE A 185 -11.08 8.21 -4.87
CA PHE A 185 -11.09 8.37 -6.32
C PHE A 185 -12.42 8.98 -6.78
N ASP A 186 -12.31 10.10 -7.46
CA ASP A 186 -13.36 10.76 -8.25
C ASP A 186 -12.67 11.24 -9.52
N ILE A 187 -13.17 10.84 -10.70
CA ILE A 187 -12.44 11.05 -11.96
C ILE A 187 -12.24 12.53 -12.27
N ALA A 188 -13.25 13.37 -12.00
CA ALA A 188 -13.17 14.81 -12.29
C ALA A 188 -12.16 15.51 -11.39
N GLN A 189 -12.18 15.20 -10.07
CA GLN A 189 -11.19 15.73 -9.12
C GLN A 189 -9.78 15.20 -9.43
N TYR A 190 -9.69 13.95 -9.86
CA TYR A 190 -8.41 13.32 -10.17
C TYR A 190 -7.72 13.98 -11.35
N VAL A 191 -8.42 14.14 -12.48
CA VAL A 191 -7.84 14.81 -13.68
C VAL A 191 -7.56 16.29 -13.42
N ALA A 192 -8.41 16.98 -12.66
CA ALA A 192 -8.17 18.36 -12.26
C ALA A 192 -6.89 18.48 -11.41
N ALA A 193 -6.66 17.57 -10.47
CA ALA A 193 -5.45 17.54 -9.66
C ALA A 193 -4.20 17.22 -10.51
N VAL A 194 -4.26 16.24 -11.42
CA VAL A 194 -3.15 15.92 -12.33
C VAL A 194 -2.76 17.16 -13.14
N TYR A 195 -3.74 17.84 -13.73
CA TYR A 195 -3.51 19.03 -14.55
C TYR A 195 -2.98 20.20 -13.71
N GLN A 196 -3.65 20.52 -12.60
CA GLN A 196 -3.32 21.68 -11.77
C GLN A 196 -1.93 21.57 -11.13
N TYR A 197 -1.58 20.40 -10.63
CA TYR A 197 -0.32 20.17 -9.91
C TYR A 197 0.77 19.51 -10.75
N GLN A 198 0.52 19.33 -12.05
CA GLN A 198 1.48 18.75 -13.00
C GLN A 198 2.07 17.44 -12.48
N ILE A 199 1.18 16.55 -12.04
CA ILE A 199 1.54 15.25 -11.46
C ILE A 199 2.26 14.39 -12.49
N THR A 200 3.38 13.78 -12.10
CA THR A 200 4.20 12.95 -12.99
C THR A 200 4.06 11.46 -12.74
N GLU A 201 3.67 11.04 -11.52
CA GLU A 201 3.49 9.62 -11.18
C GLU A 201 2.15 9.36 -10.52
N ALA A 202 1.53 8.24 -10.89
CA ALA A 202 0.28 7.77 -10.32
C ALA A 202 0.32 6.26 -10.07
N TYR A 203 -0.39 5.82 -9.02
CA TYR A 203 -0.60 4.41 -8.73
C TYR A 203 -2.08 4.13 -8.68
N MET A 204 -2.53 3.16 -9.46
CA MET A 204 -3.94 2.92 -9.74
C MET A 204 -4.30 1.45 -9.56
N VAL A 205 -5.60 1.19 -9.47
CA VAL A 205 -6.17 -0.17 -9.55
C VAL A 205 -6.95 -0.32 -10.86
N PRO A 206 -7.19 -1.53 -11.36
CA PRO A 206 -7.89 -1.77 -12.64
C PRO A 206 -9.23 -1.04 -12.76
N ALA A 207 -10.00 -0.93 -11.67
CA ALA A 207 -11.27 -0.19 -11.69
C ALA A 207 -11.11 1.30 -12.07
N MET A 208 -10.00 1.94 -11.70
CA MET A 208 -9.69 3.30 -12.10
C MET A 208 -9.35 3.38 -13.60
N ILE A 209 -8.57 2.45 -14.11
CA ILE A 209 -8.22 2.35 -15.55
C ILE A 209 -9.49 2.20 -16.38
N HIS A 210 -10.38 1.29 -16.00
CA HIS A 210 -11.66 1.11 -16.67
C HIS A 210 -12.56 2.36 -16.59
N ALA A 211 -12.51 3.12 -15.48
CA ALA A 211 -13.24 4.38 -15.37
C ALA A 211 -12.70 5.44 -16.36
N PHE A 212 -11.38 5.56 -16.51
CA PHE A 212 -10.77 6.43 -17.50
C PHE A 212 -11.12 6.04 -18.93
N ASN A 213 -11.01 4.75 -19.26
CA ASN A 213 -11.30 4.22 -20.61
C ASN A 213 -12.76 4.44 -21.02
N ARG A 214 -13.69 4.50 -20.07
CA ARG A 214 -15.13 4.72 -20.32
C ARG A 214 -15.56 6.17 -20.16
N CYS A 215 -14.65 7.07 -19.84
CA CYS A 215 -15.00 8.45 -19.56
C CYS A 215 -15.46 9.17 -20.82
N ALA A 216 -16.58 9.88 -20.72
CA ALA A 216 -17.18 10.59 -21.87
C ALA A 216 -16.54 11.96 -22.18
N PHE A 217 -15.80 12.56 -21.22
CA PHE A 217 -15.10 13.82 -21.46
C PHE A 217 -13.62 13.57 -21.81
N PRO A 218 -12.93 14.52 -22.48
CA PRO A 218 -11.58 14.32 -23.01
C PRO A 218 -10.52 14.32 -21.90
N VAL A 219 -10.45 13.23 -21.11
CA VAL A 219 -9.49 13.09 -20.01
C VAL A 219 -8.04 13.17 -20.46
N ALA A 220 -7.74 12.78 -21.70
CA ALA A 220 -6.40 12.81 -22.26
C ALA A 220 -5.73 14.17 -22.15
N ASP A 221 -6.47 15.26 -22.37
CA ASP A 221 -5.96 16.64 -22.31
C ASP A 221 -5.41 16.99 -20.91
N TYR A 222 -5.90 16.31 -19.87
CA TYR A 222 -5.55 16.58 -18.48
C TYR A 222 -4.45 15.65 -17.94
N LEU A 223 -4.18 14.52 -18.62
CA LEU A 223 -3.23 13.51 -18.17
C LEU A 223 -1.82 13.68 -18.74
N GLN A 224 -1.58 14.74 -19.51
CA GLN A 224 -0.35 14.93 -20.29
C GLN A 224 0.92 15.13 -19.43
N SER A 225 0.81 15.49 -18.16
CA SER A 225 1.97 15.58 -17.26
C SER A 225 2.43 14.24 -16.73
N LEU A 226 1.56 13.21 -16.73
CA LEU A 226 1.93 11.88 -16.27
C LEU A 226 3.09 11.30 -17.11
N ARG A 227 4.03 10.68 -16.43
CA ARG A 227 5.18 9.98 -17.02
C ARG A 227 5.16 8.50 -16.66
N TYR A 228 4.71 8.16 -15.46
CA TYR A 228 4.61 6.77 -15.02
C TYR A 228 3.29 6.49 -14.31
N VAL A 229 2.62 5.42 -14.71
CA VAL A 229 1.41 4.92 -14.03
C VAL A 229 1.60 3.45 -13.68
N GLY A 230 1.70 3.15 -12.39
CA GLY A 230 1.77 1.78 -11.87
C GLY A 230 0.37 1.24 -11.57
N VAL A 231 0.00 0.09 -12.13
CA VAL A 231 -1.31 -0.53 -11.96
C VAL A 231 -1.18 -1.87 -11.25
N ALA A 232 -1.86 -2.02 -10.11
CA ALA A 232 -1.81 -3.25 -9.32
C ALA A 232 -3.11 -3.50 -8.53
N GLY A 233 -3.13 -4.58 -7.75
CA GLY A 233 -4.21 -4.91 -6.82
C GLY A 233 -5.24 -5.90 -7.36
N ALA A 234 -5.36 -6.04 -8.66
CA ALA A 234 -6.18 -7.04 -9.34
C ALA A 234 -5.64 -7.28 -10.77
N PRO A 235 -6.01 -8.38 -11.43
CA PRO A 235 -5.70 -8.58 -12.85
C PRO A 235 -6.34 -7.52 -13.74
N ILE A 236 -5.64 -7.15 -14.81
CA ILE A 236 -6.17 -6.31 -15.88
C ILE A 236 -5.68 -6.85 -17.23
N ASP A 237 -6.56 -6.82 -18.23
CA ASP A 237 -6.23 -7.28 -19.57
C ASP A 237 -5.38 -6.28 -20.36
N GLY A 238 -4.61 -6.79 -21.32
CA GLY A 238 -3.71 -5.96 -22.12
C GLY A 238 -4.42 -4.92 -22.98
N ALA A 239 -5.63 -5.19 -23.44
CA ALA A 239 -6.41 -4.26 -24.27
C ALA A 239 -6.84 -3.03 -23.44
N SER A 240 -7.32 -3.23 -22.22
CA SER A 240 -7.66 -2.15 -21.30
C SER A 240 -6.43 -1.30 -20.93
N MET A 241 -5.27 -1.92 -20.72
CA MET A 241 -4.02 -1.21 -20.47
C MET A 241 -3.57 -0.41 -21.70
N GLN A 242 -3.69 -0.97 -22.90
CA GLN A 242 -3.35 -0.30 -24.16
C GLN A 242 -4.25 0.91 -24.37
N GLN A 243 -5.57 0.76 -24.22
CA GLN A 243 -6.52 1.85 -24.35
C GLN A 243 -6.22 3.01 -23.36
N PHE A 244 -5.84 2.69 -22.13
CA PHE A 244 -5.44 3.70 -21.17
C PHE A 244 -4.11 4.37 -21.55
N GLN A 245 -3.14 3.60 -22.06
CA GLN A 245 -1.86 4.14 -22.52
C GLN A 245 -2.04 5.22 -23.61
N GLU A 246 -3.04 5.07 -24.47
CA GLU A 246 -3.36 6.03 -25.52
C GLU A 246 -3.90 7.38 -25.01
N LEU A 247 -4.34 7.44 -23.74
CA LEU A 247 -4.75 8.68 -23.09
C LEU A 247 -3.58 9.49 -22.54
N LEU A 248 -2.41 8.89 -22.44
CA LEU A 248 -1.23 9.48 -21.80
C LEU A 248 -0.33 10.17 -22.83
N HIS A 249 0.62 10.97 -22.32
CA HIS A 249 1.69 11.51 -23.15
C HIS A 249 2.51 10.38 -23.81
N VAL A 250 3.06 10.65 -25.01
CA VAL A 250 3.81 9.65 -25.78
C VAL A 250 5.01 9.06 -25.02
N ASP A 251 5.65 9.86 -24.15
CA ASP A 251 6.77 9.40 -23.32
C ASP A 251 6.30 8.77 -22.00
N ALA A 252 5.00 8.72 -21.75
CA ALA A 252 4.50 8.11 -20.53
C ALA A 252 4.45 6.58 -20.64
N ASN A 253 4.53 5.92 -19.50
CA ASN A 253 4.48 4.47 -19.42
C ASN A 253 3.49 4.00 -18.37
N ALA A 254 2.43 3.31 -18.79
CA ALA A 254 1.51 2.61 -17.92
C ALA A 254 1.92 1.13 -17.84
N SER A 255 2.18 0.63 -16.63
CA SER A 255 2.68 -0.73 -16.41
C SER A 255 1.98 -1.43 -15.29
N GLN A 256 1.74 -2.73 -15.45
CA GLN A 256 1.32 -3.55 -14.33
C GLN A 256 2.48 -3.77 -13.36
N LEU A 257 2.11 -3.87 -12.08
CA LEU A 257 2.98 -4.28 -10.99
C LEU A 257 2.35 -5.51 -10.33
N TRP A 258 3.16 -6.37 -9.78
CA TRP A 258 2.64 -7.44 -8.94
C TRP A 258 3.30 -7.42 -7.56
N GLY A 259 2.45 -7.60 -6.58
CA GLY A 259 2.86 -7.73 -5.19
C GLY A 259 1.71 -8.14 -4.30
N MET A 260 2.03 -8.44 -3.06
CA MET A 260 1.10 -8.82 -2.01
C MET A 260 1.50 -8.12 -0.71
N THR A 261 0.58 -8.04 0.23
CA THR A 261 0.88 -7.51 1.58
C THR A 261 2.04 -8.27 2.22
N GLU A 262 2.17 -9.56 1.95
CA GLU A 262 3.14 -10.48 2.52
C GLU A 262 4.56 -10.32 1.95
N VAL A 263 4.68 -9.79 0.73
CA VAL A 263 5.96 -9.77 0.00
C VAL A 263 6.36 -8.39 -0.52
N GLY A 264 5.46 -7.41 -0.48
CA GLY A 264 5.65 -6.11 -1.13
C GLY A 264 5.51 -6.18 -2.65
N VAL A 265 6.13 -5.26 -3.37
CA VAL A 265 6.20 -5.27 -4.84
C VAL A 265 7.39 -6.12 -5.25
N VAL A 266 7.13 -7.19 -6.00
CA VAL A 266 8.12 -8.18 -6.43
C VAL A 266 8.40 -8.09 -7.93
N PHE A 267 7.39 -7.69 -8.72
CA PHE A 267 7.56 -7.48 -10.16
C PHE A 267 7.11 -6.08 -10.56
N GLN A 268 7.92 -5.45 -11.42
CA GLN A 268 7.68 -4.11 -11.94
C GLN A 268 8.40 -3.90 -13.26
N ASN A 269 7.76 -3.21 -14.21
CA ASN A 269 8.49 -2.52 -15.27
C ASN A 269 8.80 -1.09 -14.82
N ARG A 270 10.00 -0.63 -15.12
CA ARG A 270 10.46 0.74 -14.83
C ARG A 270 10.05 1.69 -15.94
N TYR A 271 10.11 2.99 -15.68
CA TYR A 271 9.97 4.01 -16.70
C TYR A 271 10.91 3.73 -17.88
N GLY A 272 10.40 3.91 -19.11
CA GLY A 272 11.11 3.60 -20.33
C GLY A 272 11.16 2.12 -20.74
N GLN A 273 10.61 1.21 -19.91
CA GLN A 273 10.45 -0.20 -20.29
C GLN A 273 9.02 -0.45 -20.79
N PRO A 274 8.82 -1.25 -21.84
CA PRO A 274 7.48 -1.55 -22.33
C PRO A 274 6.59 -2.16 -21.23
N GLY A 275 5.39 -1.59 -21.02
CA GLY A 275 4.51 -1.97 -19.93
C GLY A 275 3.17 -2.58 -20.32
N ASN A 276 2.79 -2.51 -21.60
CA ASN A 276 1.46 -2.85 -22.09
C ASN A 276 1.34 -4.28 -22.68
N SER A 277 2.33 -5.13 -22.46
CA SER A 277 2.36 -6.52 -23.00
C SER A 277 1.48 -7.51 -22.23
N GLY A 278 0.74 -7.08 -21.21
CA GLY A 278 0.04 -7.97 -20.27
C GLY A 278 0.93 -8.59 -19.19
N SER A 279 2.24 -8.30 -19.20
CA SER A 279 3.17 -8.75 -18.17
C SER A 279 3.03 -7.94 -16.89
N ILE A 280 3.36 -8.55 -15.76
CA ILE A 280 3.51 -7.89 -14.46
C ILE A 280 4.91 -7.31 -14.26
N GLY A 281 5.78 -7.40 -15.26
CA GLY A 281 7.11 -6.83 -15.27
C GLY A 281 8.25 -7.83 -15.02
N ARG A 282 9.37 -7.28 -14.62
CA ARG A 282 10.59 -8.00 -14.28
C ARG A 282 10.74 -8.10 -12.76
N LEU A 283 11.47 -9.13 -12.31
CA LEU A 283 11.82 -9.29 -10.91
C LEU A 283 12.62 -8.06 -10.41
N VAL A 284 12.19 -7.47 -9.31
CA VAL A 284 12.93 -6.36 -8.69
C VAL A 284 14.11 -6.88 -7.84
N PRO A 285 15.15 -6.06 -7.61
CA PRO A 285 16.30 -6.46 -6.80
C PRO A 285 15.93 -6.89 -5.38
N GLY A 286 16.71 -7.82 -4.81
CA GLY A 286 16.52 -8.29 -3.43
C GLY A 286 15.49 -9.38 -3.25
N TYR A 287 14.93 -9.90 -4.35
CA TYR A 287 14.03 -11.04 -4.35
C TYR A 287 14.55 -12.18 -5.20
N GLU A 288 14.14 -13.38 -4.83
CA GLU A 288 14.31 -14.61 -5.56
C GLU A 288 12.93 -15.22 -5.78
N ILE A 289 12.75 -15.90 -6.90
CA ILE A 289 11.51 -16.61 -7.21
C ILE A 289 11.80 -18.04 -7.65
N ARG A 290 10.81 -18.90 -7.46
CA ARG A 290 10.74 -20.20 -8.11
C ARG A 290 9.31 -20.45 -8.58
N LEU A 291 9.21 -21.09 -9.73
CA LEU A 291 7.96 -21.62 -10.24
C LEU A 291 7.94 -23.13 -9.98
N VAL A 292 6.86 -23.63 -9.39
CA VAL A 292 6.73 -25.04 -9.02
C VAL A 292 5.57 -25.65 -9.79
N GLY A 293 5.83 -26.68 -10.55
CA GLY A 293 4.84 -27.41 -11.30
C GLY A 293 3.88 -28.20 -10.40
N GLN A 294 2.82 -28.72 -11.00
CA GLN A 294 1.83 -29.55 -10.26
C GLN A 294 2.40 -30.87 -9.76
N ASP A 295 3.49 -31.33 -10.35
CA ASP A 295 4.28 -32.53 -9.95
C ASP A 295 5.26 -32.24 -8.79
N GLY A 296 5.29 -31.00 -8.33
CA GLY A 296 6.20 -30.55 -7.28
C GLY A 296 7.62 -30.21 -7.76
N ASN A 297 7.90 -30.33 -9.04
CA ASN A 297 9.21 -30.03 -9.62
C ASN A 297 9.33 -28.55 -9.98
N LEU A 298 10.58 -28.05 -10.04
CA LEU A 298 10.84 -26.70 -10.52
C LEU A 298 10.56 -26.59 -12.02
N VAL A 299 9.88 -25.52 -12.40
CA VAL A 299 9.65 -25.14 -13.80
C VAL A 299 10.79 -24.21 -14.22
N LEU A 300 11.61 -24.67 -15.15
CA LEU A 300 12.78 -23.94 -15.64
C LEU A 300 12.59 -23.39 -17.07
N ASP A 301 11.60 -23.92 -17.80
CA ASP A 301 11.35 -23.54 -19.18
C ASP A 301 10.45 -22.31 -19.28
N ASP A 302 10.73 -21.45 -20.25
CA ASP A 302 9.88 -20.32 -20.61
C ASP A 302 8.48 -20.81 -21.05
N ASN A 303 7.48 -19.98 -20.81
CA ASN A 303 6.06 -20.20 -21.14
C ASN A 303 5.42 -21.43 -20.46
N LYS A 304 6.08 -22.06 -19.51
CA LYS A 304 5.47 -23.09 -18.69
C LYS A 304 4.96 -22.51 -17.36
N PRO A 305 3.67 -22.72 -17.05
CA PRO A 305 3.11 -22.20 -15.79
C PRO A 305 3.54 -23.06 -14.60
N GLY A 306 3.81 -22.37 -13.48
CA GLY A 306 4.06 -22.97 -12.17
C GLY A 306 3.53 -22.07 -11.06
N GLU A 307 3.28 -22.64 -9.89
CA GLU A 307 2.93 -21.88 -8.72
C GLU A 307 4.12 -21.02 -8.29
N LEU A 308 3.87 -19.75 -8.08
CA LEU A 308 4.88 -18.75 -7.73
C LEU A 308 5.22 -18.80 -6.24
N PHE A 309 6.48 -18.99 -5.94
CA PHE A 309 7.06 -18.85 -4.61
C PHE A 309 8.07 -17.70 -4.61
N VAL A 310 8.08 -16.94 -3.52
CA VAL A 310 8.93 -15.75 -3.37
C VAL A 310 9.79 -15.87 -2.12
N ARG A 311 11.05 -15.48 -2.23
CA ARG A 311 11.98 -15.31 -1.11
C ARG A 311 12.69 -13.97 -1.24
N GLY A 312 13.00 -13.31 -0.14
CA GLY A 312 13.71 -12.02 -0.15
C GLY A 312 13.58 -11.23 1.14
N ASN A 313 14.26 -10.11 1.18
CA ASN A 313 14.36 -9.28 2.38
C ASN A 313 13.07 -8.50 2.70
N GLY A 314 12.19 -8.31 1.71
CA GLY A 314 10.93 -7.58 1.88
C GLY A 314 9.77 -8.43 2.39
N LEU A 315 9.97 -9.74 2.69
CA LEU A 315 8.90 -10.61 3.13
C LEU A 315 8.44 -10.27 4.55
N LEU A 316 7.16 -10.54 4.83
CA LEU A 316 6.61 -10.46 6.18
C LEU A 316 7.45 -11.31 7.15
N THR A 317 7.50 -10.90 8.41
CA THR A 317 8.11 -11.71 9.46
C THR A 317 7.25 -12.94 9.74
N GLY A 318 5.93 -12.75 9.80
CA GLY A 318 4.90 -13.77 10.02
C GLY A 318 3.53 -13.11 10.07
N TYR A 319 2.48 -13.89 10.29
CA TYR A 319 1.18 -13.36 10.66
C TYR A 319 1.06 -13.26 12.18
N LYS A 320 0.30 -12.29 12.67
CA LYS A 320 0.05 -12.16 14.11
C LYS A 320 -0.52 -13.47 14.67
N GLY A 321 0.19 -14.02 15.66
CA GLY A 321 -0.19 -15.30 16.31
C GLY A 321 0.04 -16.55 15.47
N ARG A 322 0.81 -16.48 14.36
CA ARG A 322 1.13 -17.64 13.50
C ARG A 322 2.52 -17.50 12.90
N ASP A 323 3.30 -18.59 12.96
CA ASP A 323 4.68 -18.65 12.46
C ASP A 323 4.82 -19.45 11.15
N ASP A 324 3.71 -19.93 10.57
CA ASP A 324 3.67 -20.84 9.42
C ASP A 324 3.61 -20.12 8.05
N ALA A 325 4.03 -18.87 7.97
CA ALA A 325 3.93 -18.09 6.73
C ALA A 325 4.95 -18.49 5.65
N LYS A 326 6.11 -19.01 6.07
CA LYS A 326 7.22 -19.40 5.18
C LYS A 326 7.65 -20.82 5.46
N ASP A 327 8.19 -21.51 4.44
CA ASP A 327 8.83 -22.80 4.63
C ASP A 327 10.19 -22.67 5.36
N ALA A 328 10.80 -23.82 5.73
CA ALA A 328 12.07 -23.85 6.45
C ALA A 328 13.24 -23.21 5.67
N GLN A 329 13.10 -23.00 4.37
CA GLN A 329 14.09 -22.34 3.51
C GLN A 329 13.77 -20.86 3.27
N GLY A 330 12.71 -20.32 3.90
CA GLY A 330 12.30 -18.93 3.83
C GLY A 330 11.44 -18.58 2.60
N TRP A 331 10.91 -19.56 1.87
CA TRP A 331 10.02 -19.33 0.75
C TRP A 331 8.58 -19.09 1.22
N PHE A 332 7.99 -18.02 0.67
CA PHE A 332 6.57 -17.72 0.81
C PHE A 332 5.80 -18.26 -0.40
N ARG A 333 4.77 -19.06 -0.14
CA ARG A 333 3.88 -19.59 -1.17
C ARG A 333 2.78 -18.60 -1.46
N THR A 334 2.76 -18.01 -2.67
CA THR A 334 1.83 -16.93 -3.01
C THR A 334 0.41 -17.42 -3.30
N GLY A 335 0.27 -18.65 -3.79
CA GLY A 335 -0.97 -19.18 -4.32
C GLY A 335 -1.33 -18.66 -5.71
N ASP A 336 -0.49 -17.82 -6.30
CA ASP A 336 -0.63 -17.36 -7.69
C ASP A 336 0.17 -18.28 -8.62
N VAL A 337 -0.34 -18.51 -9.83
CA VAL A 337 0.33 -19.26 -10.89
C VAL A 337 0.84 -18.28 -11.93
N ALA A 338 2.11 -18.42 -12.29
CA ALA A 338 2.78 -17.53 -13.23
C ALA A 338 3.63 -18.33 -14.22
N TYR A 339 4.00 -17.68 -15.32
CA TYR A 339 5.06 -18.13 -16.22
C TYR A 339 6.00 -16.98 -16.56
N VAL A 340 7.18 -17.30 -17.04
CA VAL A 340 8.16 -16.34 -17.54
C VAL A 340 8.29 -16.48 -19.05
N ASN A 341 8.49 -15.36 -19.74
CA ASN A 341 8.85 -15.31 -21.16
C ASN A 341 9.85 -14.16 -21.38
N ASN A 342 11.05 -14.48 -21.81
CA ASN A 342 12.13 -13.51 -22.03
C ASN A 342 12.39 -12.60 -20.82
N GLY A 343 12.30 -13.14 -19.60
CA GLY A 343 12.51 -12.42 -18.35
C GLY A 343 11.36 -11.48 -17.95
N LEU A 344 10.23 -11.50 -18.65
CA LEU A 344 8.98 -10.89 -18.24
C LEU A 344 8.05 -11.95 -17.64
N TYR A 345 7.40 -11.59 -16.53
CA TYR A 345 6.51 -12.49 -15.81
C TYR A 345 5.04 -12.20 -16.11
N TYR A 346 4.22 -13.23 -16.12
CA TYR A 346 2.79 -13.18 -16.43
C TYR A 346 2.01 -14.00 -15.42
N ILE A 347 0.96 -13.42 -14.85
CA ILE A 347 0.04 -14.17 -13.96
C ILE A 347 -0.99 -14.90 -14.81
N VAL A 348 -1.14 -16.19 -14.53
CA VAL A 348 -2.16 -17.05 -15.15
C VAL A 348 -3.45 -17.02 -14.34
N GLY A 349 -3.34 -16.98 -12.99
CA GLY A 349 -4.48 -16.99 -12.08
C GLY A 349 -4.08 -17.51 -10.71
N ARG A 350 -5.04 -17.81 -9.86
CA ARG A 350 -4.80 -18.37 -8.53
C ARG A 350 -4.99 -19.89 -8.53
N THR A 351 -4.13 -20.56 -7.77
CA THR A 351 -4.17 -22.04 -7.66
C THR A 351 -5.56 -22.55 -7.25
N LYS A 352 -6.30 -21.79 -6.42
CA LYS A 352 -7.65 -22.16 -5.96
C LYS A 352 -8.76 -21.87 -6.99
N GLU A 353 -8.49 -21.02 -7.97
CA GLU A 353 -9.43 -20.59 -9.01
C GLU A 353 -9.24 -21.38 -10.32
N LEU A 354 -8.17 -22.19 -10.39
CA LEU A 354 -7.86 -23.01 -11.55
C LEU A 354 -8.61 -24.34 -11.49
N ILE A 355 -9.46 -24.60 -12.47
CA ILE A 355 -10.15 -25.90 -12.62
C ILE A 355 -9.40 -26.76 -13.64
N LYS A 356 -9.20 -28.02 -13.28
CA LYS A 356 -8.68 -29.04 -14.22
C LYS A 356 -9.81 -29.62 -15.06
N VAL A 357 -9.78 -29.38 -16.37
CA VAL A 357 -10.68 -30.01 -17.30
C VAL A 357 -9.85 -30.85 -18.29
N ARG A 358 -9.99 -32.18 -18.23
CA ARG A 358 -9.30 -33.13 -19.12
C ARG A 358 -7.78 -32.92 -19.21
N GLY A 359 -7.11 -32.57 -18.09
CA GLY A 359 -5.67 -32.32 -18.06
C GLY A 359 -5.24 -30.91 -18.44
N TYR A 360 -6.16 -30.04 -18.85
CA TYR A 360 -5.91 -28.63 -19.08
C TYR A 360 -6.31 -27.81 -17.87
N VAL A 361 -5.50 -26.80 -17.54
CA VAL A 361 -5.81 -25.81 -16.49
C VAL A 361 -6.66 -24.71 -17.15
N ILE A 362 -7.90 -24.57 -16.69
CA ILE A 362 -8.82 -23.53 -17.16
C ILE A 362 -9.00 -22.51 -16.03
N LEU A 363 -8.82 -21.23 -16.34
CA LEU A 363 -9.19 -20.13 -15.46
C LEU A 363 -10.72 -19.98 -15.48
N LEU A 364 -11.36 -19.97 -14.31
CA LEU A 364 -12.70 -19.44 -14.19
C LEU A 364 -12.60 -17.91 -14.19
N SER A 365 -12.73 -17.29 -15.35
CA SER A 365 -13.04 -15.86 -15.41
C SER A 365 -14.50 -15.69 -14.95
N LEU A 366 -14.70 -15.12 -13.79
CA LEU A 366 -15.99 -14.58 -13.36
C LEU A 366 -16.29 -13.27 -14.09
#